data_f165dd47ea5321636e9e41b912b3f77d
#
_entry.id   f165dd47ea5321636e9e41b912b3f77d
#
_cell.length_a   1.000
_cell.length_b   1.000
_cell.length_c   1.000
_cell.angle_alpha   90.00
_cell.angle_beta   90.00
_cell.angle_gamma   90.00
#
_symmetry.space_group_name_H-M   'P 1'
#
loop_
_entity.id
_entity.type
_entity.pdbx_description
1 polymer ?
#
loop_
_entity_poly.entity_id
_entity_poly.type
_entity_poly.pdbx_seq_one_letter_code
_entity_poly.pdbx_strand_id
1 'polypeptide(L)'
;MAQAAAVAKPPAPPRRRRASATPRRLPYLLIAPAALLMLGFIAYPVISVFYYSLQEYNPTKPWRNGFAGLDNFVHAFTEDPLFWDTLVFSAKWVFVEVGLQLLFGLALALIVNQTFVGRALGRALVFSPWAVSGVLTSAIWVLLYNSQTGITRYLADVGIGSYGTSWLSDTSTVFPAAVVADLWRGVPFFAILILADLQSVSKDLYEAAEVDGASRIKQFWHITLPHLKDAIVLSTLLRAVWEFNNVDLLYTLTGGGPAGETTTLPLYIANTSVDAHNFGYASALTTVAFVILLFCSMVYLRLSKFGGEDK
;
A
#
# COMPACT_ATOMS: atom_id res chain seq x y z
N MET A 1 76.55 -2.27 -51.02
CA MET A 1 75.09 -2.35 -51.35
C MET A 1 74.34 -2.42 -50.07
N ALA A 2 73.75 -1.31 -49.58
CA ALA A 2 72.96 -1.23 -48.40
C ALA A 2 71.50 -1.01 -48.83
N GLN A 3 70.63 -1.98 -48.57
CA GLN A 3 69.19 -1.94 -48.84
C GLN A 3 68.52 -1.19 -47.72
N ALA A 4 67.98 -0.01 -48.05
CA ALA A 4 67.19 0.76 -47.08
C ALA A 4 65.83 0.08 -46.85
N ALA A 5 65.55 -0.38 -45.60
CA ALA A 5 64.29 -0.91 -45.21
C ALA A 5 63.22 0.23 -45.09
N ALA A 6 62.18 0.14 -45.90
CA ALA A 6 61.08 1.09 -45.86
C ALA A 6 60.24 0.85 -44.55
N VAL A 7 60.23 1.84 -43.66
CA VAL A 7 59.41 1.87 -42.45
C VAL A 7 57.96 2.07 -42.86
N ALA A 8 57.16 1.06 -42.65
CA ALA A 8 55.70 1.11 -42.91
C ALA A 8 55.01 2.13 -41.95
N LYS A 9 54.25 3.04 -42.54
CA LYS A 9 53.50 4.08 -41.85
C LYS A 9 52.40 3.43 -40.98
N PRO A 10 52.23 3.76 -39.67
CA PRO A 10 51.25 3.18 -38.83
C PRO A 10 49.80 3.44 -39.33
N PRO A 11 48.86 2.50 -39.16
CA PRO A 11 47.50 2.66 -39.63
C PRO A 11 46.81 3.84 -38.93
N ALA A 12 46.04 4.62 -39.71
CA ALA A 12 45.31 5.78 -39.21
C ALA A 12 44.29 5.34 -38.12
N PRO A 13 44.16 6.10 -37.01
CA PRO A 13 43.23 5.78 -35.97
C PRO A 13 41.79 5.73 -36.51
N PRO A 14 40.91 4.81 -35.99
CA PRO A 14 39.55 4.69 -36.46
C PRO A 14 38.81 6.03 -36.26
N ARG A 15 38.24 6.55 -37.34
CA ARG A 15 37.39 7.75 -37.29
C ARG A 15 36.27 7.49 -36.28
N ARG A 16 36.28 8.14 -35.10
CA ARG A 16 35.16 8.19 -34.16
C ARG A 16 33.93 8.64 -34.93
N ARG A 17 32.98 7.73 -35.17
CA ARG A 17 31.65 8.08 -35.65
C ARG A 17 31.11 9.15 -34.69
N ARG A 18 30.95 10.38 -35.19
CA ARG A 18 30.21 11.41 -34.44
C ARG A 18 28.86 10.80 -34.13
N ALA A 19 28.59 10.56 -32.85
CA ALA A 19 27.25 10.22 -32.38
C ALA A 19 26.32 11.31 -32.93
N SER A 20 25.39 10.93 -33.79
CA SER A 20 24.38 11.84 -34.32
C SER A 20 23.70 12.48 -33.10
N ALA A 21 23.81 13.81 -33.03
CA ALA A 21 23.17 14.55 -31.94
C ALA A 21 21.65 14.24 -32.03
N THR A 22 21.15 13.43 -31.13
CA THR A 22 19.75 13.15 -31.03
C THR A 22 19.00 14.47 -30.90
N PRO A 23 18.01 14.75 -31.76
CA PRO A 23 17.30 16.01 -31.71
C PRO A 23 16.73 16.20 -30.29
N ARG A 24 16.99 17.37 -29.67
CA ARG A 24 16.60 17.68 -28.30
C ARG A 24 15.11 17.43 -28.00
N ARG A 25 14.28 17.36 -29.05
CA ARG A 25 12.83 17.11 -28.95
C ARG A 25 12.43 15.63 -28.93
N LEU A 26 13.33 14.72 -29.32
CA LEU A 26 13.03 13.28 -29.43
C LEU A 26 12.57 12.66 -28.10
N PRO A 27 13.20 12.93 -26.93
CA PRO A 27 12.73 12.41 -25.64
C PRO A 27 11.30 12.85 -25.31
N TYR A 28 10.96 14.11 -25.58
CA TYR A 28 9.60 14.63 -25.31
C TYR A 28 8.56 14.01 -26.24
N LEU A 29 8.89 13.78 -27.52
CA LEU A 29 8.01 13.10 -28.47
C LEU A 29 7.76 11.64 -28.10
N LEU A 30 8.77 10.95 -27.55
CA LEU A 30 8.63 9.56 -27.11
C LEU A 30 7.79 9.44 -25.83
N ILE A 31 7.85 10.43 -24.94
CA ILE A 31 7.07 10.45 -23.69
C ILE A 31 5.65 11.02 -23.93
N ALA A 32 5.44 11.84 -24.96
CA ALA A 32 4.19 12.55 -25.21
C ALA A 32 2.94 11.66 -25.22
N PRO A 33 2.89 10.48 -25.86
CA PRO A 33 1.70 9.64 -25.82
C PRO A 33 1.33 9.20 -24.40
N ALA A 34 2.32 8.78 -23.60
CA ALA A 34 2.10 8.38 -22.22
C ALA A 34 1.68 9.58 -21.35
N ALA A 35 2.34 10.74 -21.54
CA ALA A 35 2.00 11.96 -20.82
C ALA A 35 0.57 12.45 -21.13
N LEU A 36 0.12 12.37 -22.38
CA LEU A 36 -1.25 12.72 -22.77
C LEU A 36 -2.29 11.80 -22.12
N LEU A 37 -2.01 10.50 -22.07
CA LEU A 37 -2.88 9.54 -21.37
C LEU A 37 -2.93 9.85 -19.87
N MET A 38 -1.80 10.11 -19.23
CA MET A 38 -1.75 10.50 -17.82
C MET A 38 -2.52 11.81 -17.55
N LEU A 39 -2.38 12.81 -18.41
CA LEU A 39 -3.13 14.07 -18.27
C LEU A 39 -4.64 13.86 -18.42
N GLY A 40 -5.07 13.04 -19.38
CA GLY A 40 -6.49 12.78 -19.59
C GLY A 40 -7.12 11.89 -18.53
N PHE A 41 -6.46 10.82 -18.14
CA PHE A 41 -7.06 9.81 -17.26
C PHE A 41 -6.71 9.97 -15.78
N ILE A 42 -5.68 10.72 -15.43
CA ILE A 42 -5.28 10.95 -14.04
C ILE A 42 -5.47 12.42 -13.65
N ALA A 43 -4.84 13.36 -14.36
CA ALA A 43 -4.87 14.75 -13.95
C ALA A 43 -6.27 15.36 -14.05
N TYR A 44 -7.02 15.06 -15.13
CA TYR A 44 -8.37 15.60 -15.30
C TYR A 44 -9.33 15.15 -14.19
N PRO A 45 -9.48 13.86 -13.83
CA PRO A 45 -10.30 13.45 -12.69
C PRO A 45 -9.86 14.07 -11.37
N VAL A 46 -8.55 14.15 -11.10
CA VAL A 46 -8.04 14.80 -9.88
C VAL A 46 -8.45 16.25 -9.80
N ILE A 47 -8.27 17.03 -10.89
CA ILE A 47 -8.69 18.42 -10.95
C ILE A 47 -10.22 18.54 -10.78
N SER A 48 -10.99 17.61 -11.37
CA SER A 48 -12.45 17.58 -11.25
C SER A 48 -12.91 17.37 -9.81
N VAL A 49 -12.22 16.52 -9.02
CA VAL A 49 -12.52 16.35 -7.60
C VAL A 49 -12.33 17.67 -6.83
N PHE A 50 -11.22 18.39 -7.05
CA PHE A 50 -11.03 19.71 -6.44
C PHE A 50 -12.07 20.74 -6.88
N TYR A 51 -12.49 20.71 -8.13
CA TYR A 51 -13.56 21.58 -8.63
C TYR A 51 -14.90 21.24 -7.98
N TYR A 52 -15.31 19.97 -7.96
CA TYR A 52 -16.57 19.55 -7.37
C TYR A 52 -16.60 19.70 -5.84
N SER A 53 -15.47 19.70 -5.16
CA SER A 53 -15.42 19.96 -3.72
C SER A 53 -15.95 21.32 -3.32
N LEU A 54 -15.91 22.29 -4.26
CA LEU A 54 -16.42 23.66 -4.11
C LEU A 54 -17.84 23.83 -4.64
N GLN A 55 -18.52 22.75 -5.02
CA GLN A 55 -19.85 22.76 -5.61
C GLN A 55 -20.84 22.00 -4.72
N GLU A 56 -22.07 22.46 -4.63
CA GLU A 56 -23.20 21.59 -4.35
C GLU A 56 -23.52 20.85 -5.63
N TYR A 57 -23.17 19.55 -5.71
CA TYR A 57 -23.37 18.76 -6.92
C TYR A 57 -24.00 17.42 -6.62
N ASN A 58 -25.28 17.30 -7.00
CA ASN A 58 -26.06 16.08 -6.89
C ASN A 58 -26.86 15.88 -8.19
N PRO A 59 -26.53 14.87 -9.03
CA PRO A 59 -27.20 14.66 -10.31
C PRO A 59 -28.68 14.26 -10.15
N THR A 60 -29.11 13.76 -9.00
CA THR A 60 -30.52 13.44 -8.73
C THR A 60 -31.34 14.65 -8.30
N LYS A 61 -30.67 15.76 -7.93
CA LYS A 61 -31.28 17.01 -7.50
C LYS A 61 -30.66 18.20 -8.25
N PRO A 62 -30.73 18.25 -9.59
CA PRO A 62 -29.98 19.22 -10.39
C PRO A 62 -30.36 20.68 -10.11
N TRP A 63 -31.54 20.94 -9.56
CA TRP A 63 -32.00 22.30 -9.16
C TRP A 63 -31.27 22.85 -7.92
N ARG A 64 -30.49 22.01 -7.19
CA ARG A 64 -29.66 22.45 -6.06
C ARG A 64 -28.22 22.65 -6.44
N ASN A 65 -27.83 22.24 -7.65
CA ASN A 65 -26.44 22.32 -8.08
C ASN A 65 -26.00 23.77 -8.23
N GLY A 66 -24.84 24.11 -7.68
CA GLY A 66 -24.29 25.46 -7.75
C GLY A 66 -22.95 25.57 -7.02
N PHE A 67 -22.38 26.74 -7.06
CA PHE A 67 -21.15 27.03 -6.34
C PHE A 67 -21.41 27.16 -4.84
N ALA A 68 -20.80 26.29 -4.05
CA ALA A 68 -20.94 26.25 -2.58
C ALA A 68 -19.73 26.84 -1.84
N GLY A 69 -18.65 27.19 -2.56
CA GLY A 69 -17.44 27.69 -1.91
C GLY A 69 -16.86 26.67 -0.93
N LEU A 70 -16.73 27.04 0.35
CA LEU A 70 -16.19 26.18 1.41
C LEU A 70 -17.25 25.50 2.27
N ASP A 71 -18.54 25.60 1.95
CA ASP A 71 -19.62 25.09 2.78
C ASP A 71 -19.54 23.58 3.00
N ASN A 72 -19.14 22.82 1.98
CA ASN A 72 -18.89 21.38 2.12
C ASN A 72 -17.81 21.05 3.16
N PHE A 73 -16.77 21.87 3.23
CA PHE A 73 -15.69 21.69 4.22
C PHE A 73 -16.13 22.11 5.62
N VAL A 74 -16.86 23.22 5.73
CA VAL A 74 -17.44 23.66 7.00
C VAL A 74 -18.37 22.58 7.53
N HIS A 75 -19.27 22.07 6.70
CA HIS A 75 -20.16 20.96 7.07
C HIS A 75 -19.39 19.73 7.57
N ALA A 76 -18.34 19.30 6.85
CA ALA A 76 -17.52 18.15 7.24
C ALA A 76 -16.88 18.32 8.64
N PHE A 77 -16.36 19.52 8.93
CA PHE A 77 -15.61 19.72 10.18
C PHE A 77 -16.49 20.07 11.39
N THR A 78 -17.68 20.65 11.18
CA THR A 78 -18.48 21.22 12.26
C THR A 78 -19.86 20.58 12.45
N GLU A 79 -20.41 19.97 11.42
CA GLU A 79 -21.82 19.49 11.45
C GLU A 79 -21.92 17.98 11.21
N ASP A 80 -20.90 17.33 10.66
CA ASP A 80 -20.92 15.91 10.35
C ASP A 80 -20.10 15.10 11.37
N PRO A 81 -20.77 14.45 12.36
CA PRO A 81 -20.08 13.60 13.34
C PRO A 81 -19.44 12.37 12.69
N LEU A 82 -20.02 11.84 11.60
CA LEU A 82 -19.51 10.65 10.92
C LEU A 82 -18.13 10.90 10.29
N PHE A 83 -17.83 12.15 9.90
CA PHE A 83 -16.50 12.49 9.39
C PHE A 83 -15.41 12.17 10.41
N TRP A 84 -15.56 12.62 11.65
CA TRP A 84 -14.56 12.40 12.70
C TRP A 84 -14.47 10.94 13.12
N ASP A 85 -15.62 10.27 13.27
CA ASP A 85 -15.68 8.86 13.64
C ASP A 85 -14.97 7.98 12.58
N THR A 86 -15.28 8.21 11.31
CA THR A 86 -14.67 7.45 10.20
C THR A 86 -13.19 7.79 10.00
N LEU A 87 -12.76 9.02 10.26
CA LEU A 87 -11.35 9.42 10.21
C LEU A 87 -10.56 8.73 11.32
N VAL A 88 -11.05 8.76 12.56
CA VAL A 88 -10.41 8.09 13.71
C VAL A 88 -10.35 6.58 13.49
N PHE A 89 -11.45 5.99 13.01
CA PHE A 89 -11.46 4.57 12.68
C PHE A 89 -10.46 4.23 11.56
N SER A 90 -10.37 5.05 10.50
CA SER A 90 -9.38 4.86 9.42
C SER A 90 -7.95 4.91 9.94
N ALA A 91 -7.64 5.85 10.83
CA ALA A 91 -6.33 5.93 11.45
C ALA A 91 -6.02 4.68 12.30
N LYS A 92 -6.99 4.22 13.10
CA LYS A 92 -6.88 2.97 13.88
C LYS A 92 -6.68 1.76 12.97
N TRP A 93 -7.48 1.66 11.90
CA TRP A 93 -7.39 0.58 10.90
C TRP A 93 -5.99 0.51 10.28
N VAL A 94 -5.53 1.62 9.70
CA VAL A 94 -4.19 1.69 9.07
C VAL A 94 -3.08 1.35 10.05
N PHE A 95 -3.13 1.90 11.27
CA PHE A 95 -2.09 1.66 12.26
C PHE A 95 -2.02 0.18 12.68
N VAL A 96 -3.16 -0.45 12.93
CA VAL A 96 -3.23 -1.86 13.33
C VAL A 96 -2.81 -2.78 12.17
N GLU A 97 -3.39 -2.57 10.99
CA GLU A 97 -3.12 -3.41 9.83
C GLU A 97 -1.66 -3.33 9.39
N VAL A 98 -1.17 -2.12 9.15
CA VAL A 98 0.21 -1.94 8.67
C VAL A 98 1.22 -2.40 9.72
N GLY A 99 0.96 -2.16 11.00
CA GLY A 99 1.81 -2.63 12.10
C GLY A 99 1.89 -4.16 12.19
N LEU A 100 0.75 -4.83 12.14
CA LEU A 100 0.69 -6.29 12.19
C LEU A 100 1.23 -6.93 10.91
N GLN A 101 0.90 -6.37 9.74
CA GLN A 101 1.41 -6.86 8.46
C GLN A 101 2.93 -6.73 8.36
N LEU A 102 3.50 -5.62 8.84
CA LEU A 102 4.95 -5.46 8.93
C LEU A 102 5.58 -6.50 9.87
N LEU A 103 5.01 -6.67 11.06
CA LEU A 103 5.51 -7.63 12.06
C LEU A 103 5.51 -9.05 11.51
N PHE A 104 4.37 -9.52 11.01
CA PHE A 104 4.25 -10.88 10.46
C PHE A 104 4.98 -11.02 9.13
N GLY A 105 5.02 -9.98 8.30
CA GLY A 105 5.75 -9.97 7.04
C GLY A 105 7.27 -10.06 7.23
N LEU A 106 7.81 -9.34 8.22
CA LEU A 106 9.22 -9.45 8.60
C LEU A 106 9.53 -10.85 9.12
N ALA A 107 8.72 -11.40 10.03
CA ALA A 107 8.90 -12.75 10.53
C ALA A 107 8.85 -13.79 9.39
N LEU A 108 7.89 -13.65 8.50
CA LEU A 108 7.73 -14.53 7.34
C LEU A 108 8.91 -14.42 6.37
N ALA A 109 9.40 -13.20 6.09
CA ALA A 109 10.58 -12.98 5.25
C ALA A 109 11.82 -13.67 5.82
N LEU A 110 12.05 -13.58 7.13
CA LEU A 110 13.15 -14.24 7.81
C LEU A 110 13.05 -15.77 7.70
N ILE A 111 11.85 -16.35 7.84
CA ILE A 111 11.61 -17.79 7.72
C ILE A 111 11.88 -18.25 6.28
N VAL A 112 11.27 -17.60 5.27
CA VAL A 112 11.40 -18.02 3.87
C VAL A 112 12.76 -17.65 3.24
N ASN A 113 13.57 -16.85 3.94
CA ASN A 113 14.95 -16.58 3.57
C ASN A 113 15.87 -17.77 3.86
N GLN A 114 15.49 -18.64 4.78
CA GLN A 114 16.28 -19.84 5.12
C GLN A 114 16.37 -20.82 3.94
N THR A 115 17.41 -21.64 3.95
CA THR A 115 17.59 -22.71 2.96
C THR A 115 16.91 -24.00 3.46
N PHE A 116 15.89 -24.43 2.75
CA PHE A 116 15.18 -25.68 3.03
C PHE A 116 14.68 -26.34 1.73
N VAL A 117 14.41 -27.65 1.82
CA VAL A 117 13.89 -28.45 0.69
C VAL A 117 12.47 -27.94 0.36
N GLY A 118 12.17 -27.66 -0.92
CA GLY A 118 10.86 -27.16 -1.34
C GLY A 118 10.67 -25.65 -1.15
N ARG A 119 11.72 -24.89 -0.87
CA ARG A 119 11.66 -23.42 -0.67
C ARG A 119 10.87 -22.67 -1.76
N ALA A 120 11.03 -23.06 -3.04
CA ALA A 120 10.33 -22.41 -4.14
C ALA A 120 8.81 -22.59 -4.02
N LEU A 121 8.35 -23.81 -3.73
CA LEU A 121 6.93 -24.11 -3.52
C LEU A 121 6.40 -23.42 -2.27
N GLY A 122 7.16 -23.46 -1.16
CA GLY A 122 6.80 -22.76 0.07
C GLY A 122 6.60 -21.27 -0.14
N ARG A 123 7.51 -20.61 -0.87
CA ARG A 123 7.36 -19.18 -1.25
C ARG A 123 6.13 -18.94 -2.13
N ALA A 124 5.90 -19.80 -3.13
CA ALA A 124 4.74 -19.65 -4.01
C ALA A 124 3.42 -19.74 -3.22
N LEU A 125 3.29 -20.70 -2.31
CA LEU A 125 2.10 -20.88 -1.48
C LEU A 125 1.88 -19.70 -0.51
N VAL A 126 2.94 -19.27 0.17
CA VAL A 126 2.87 -18.19 1.16
C VAL A 126 2.60 -16.84 0.53
N PHE A 127 3.07 -16.60 -0.71
CA PHE A 127 2.87 -15.33 -1.39
C PHE A 127 1.59 -15.29 -2.25
N SER A 128 0.95 -16.44 -2.49
CA SER A 128 -0.25 -16.52 -3.32
C SER A 128 -1.44 -15.66 -2.82
N PRO A 129 -1.68 -15.44 -1.50
CA PRO A 129 -2.79 -14.63 -1.05
C PRO A 129 -2.73 -13.17 -1.54
N TRP A 130 -1.54 -12.63 -1.73
CA TRP A 130 -1.38 -11.26 -2.24
C TRP A 130 -1.90 -11.07 -3.67
N ALA A 131 -1.91 -12.13 -4.47
CA ALA A 131 -2.45 -12.09 -5.83
C ALA A 131 -4.00 -12.10 -5.87
N VAL A 132 -4.67 -12.35 -4.74
CA VAL A 132 -6.13 -12.39 -4.65
C VAL A 132 -6.69 -10.97 -4.52
N SER A 133 -7.73 -10.64 -5.31
CA SER A 133 -8.37 -9.32 -5.21
C SER A 133 -9.06 -9.13 -3.85
N GLY A 134 -9.24 -7.87 -3.41
CA GLY A 134 -9.92 -7.54 -2.15
C GLY A 134 -11.33 -8.12 -2.08
N VAL A 135 -12.11 -7.99 -3.15
CA VAL A 135 -13.47 -8.53 -3.26
C VAL A 135 -13.50 -10.05 -3.10
N LEU A 136 -12.60 -10.77 -3.79
CA LEU A 136 -12.54 -12.23 -3.67
C LEU A 136 -12.05 -12.66 -2.28
N THR A 137 -11.09 -11.95 -1.70
CA THR A 137 -10.66 -12.16 -0.31
C THR A 137 -11.84 -12.05 0.63
N SER A 138 -12.62 -10.97 0.53
CA SER A 138 -13.80 -10.78 1.37
C SER A 138 -14.84 -11.89 1.19
N ALA A 139 -15.13 -12.29 -0.04
CA ALA A 139 -16.07 -13.39 -0.32
C ALA A 139 -15.61 -14.71 0.33
N ILE A 140 -14.32 -15.03 0.25
CA ILE A 140 -13.74 -16.21 0.91
C ILE A 140 -13.92 -16.10 2.43
N TRP A 141 -13.60 -14.94 3.03
CA TRP A 141 -13.68 -14.77 4.47
C TRP A 141 -15.12 -14.70 4.99
N VAL A 142 -16.08 -14.15 4.23
CA VAL A 142 -17.52 -14.26 4.54
C VAL A 142 -17.95 -15.72 4.66
N LEU A 143 -17.51 -16.58 3.73
CA LEU A 143 -17.80 -18.01 3.78
C LEU A 143 -17.09 -18.69 4.96
N LEU A 144 -15.83 -18.33 5.25
CA LEU A 144 -15.08 -18.86 6.38
C LEU A 144 -15.68 -18.44 7.72
N TYR A 145 -16.22 -17.22 7.82
CA TYR A 145 -16.87 -16.71 9.04
C TYR A 145 -18.35 -17.12 9.16
N ASN A 146 -18.87 -17.91 8.23
CA ASN A 146 -20.24 -18.40 8.34
C ASN A 146 -20.40 -19.26 9.61
N SER A 147 -21.37 -18.89 10.47
CA SER A 147 -21.58 -19.53 11.78
C SER A 147 -22.08 -20.98 11.72
N GLN A 148 -22.58 -21.42 10.56
CA GLN A 148 -23.13 -22.77 10.39
C GLN A 148 -22.16 -23.74 9.70
N THR A 149 -21.40 -23.24 8.71
CA THR A 149 -20.60 -24.06 7.81
C THR A 149 -19.12 -23.65 7.77
N GLY A 150 -18.79 -22.47 8.30
CA GLY A 150 -17.45 -21.91 8.28
C GLY A 150 -16.56 -22.37 9.45
N ILE A 151 -15.33 -21.84 9.47
CA ILE A 151 -14.33 -22.15 10.48
C ILE A 151 -14.79 -21.75 11.90
N THR A 152 -15.66 -20.73 12.03
CA THR A 152 -16.20 -20.26 13.32
C THR A 152 -16.96 -21.34 14.06
N ARG A 153 -17.62 -22.25 13.35
CA ARG A 153 -18.27 -23.41 13.94
C ARG A 153 -17.23 -24.34 14.60
N TYR A 154 -16.16 -24.67 13.86
CA TYR A 154 -15.12 -25.57 14.38
C TYR A 154 -14.33 -24.93 15.52
N LEU A 155 -14.17 -23.61 15.53
CA LEU A 155 -13.56 -22.87 16.62
C LEU A 155 -14.44 -22.91 17.87
N ALA A 156 -15.76 -22.85 17.73
CA ALA A 156 -16.69 -23.02 18.85
C ALA A 156 -16.61 -24.43 19.46
N ASP A 157 -16.38 -25.48 18.64
CA ASP A 157 -16.17 -26.86 19.12
C ASP A 157 -14.97 -26.98 20.06
N VAL A 158 -13.93 -26.16 19.86
CA VAL A 158 -12.72 -26.13 20.72
C VAL A 158 -12.75 -25.02 21.77
N GLY A 159 -13.89 -24.38 21.99
CA GLY A 159 -14.11 -23.38 23.04
C GLY A 159 -13.70 -21.95 22.66
N ILE A 160 -13.47 -21.67 21.39
CA ILE A 160 -13.17 -20.33 20.87
C ILE A 160 -14.42 -19.72 20.25
N GLY A 161 -15.10 -18.83 21.00
CA GLY A 161 -16.39 -18.26 20.63
C GLY A 161 -17.58 -19.14 21.01
N SER A 162 -18.76 -18.79 20.54
CA SER A 162 -20.01 -19.50 20.81
C SER A 162 -20.68 -19.98 19.53
N TYR A 163 -21.42 -21.09 19.61
CA TYR A 163 -22.19 -21.61 18.48
C TYR A 163 -23.19 -20.57 17.97
N GLY A 164 -23.29 -20.46 16.67
CA GLY A 164 -24.27 -19.60 15.99
C GLY A 164 -23.96 -18.10 16.04
N THR A 165 -22.87 -17.67 16.68
CA THR A 165 -22.45 -16.26 16.65
C THR A 165 -21.80 -15.93 15.30
N SER A 166 -22.29 -14.85 14.69
CA SER A 166 -21.66 -14.29 13.47
C SER A 166 -20.63 -13.26 13.89
N TRP A 167 -19.36 -13.56 13.67
CA TRP A 167 -18.27 -12.65 14.01
C TRP A 167 -18.29 -11.33 13.22
N LEU A 168 -18.94 -11.33 12.06
CA LEU A 168 -19.10 -10.12 11.25
C LEU A 168 -20.32 -9.27 11.65
N SER A 169 -21.21 -9.79 12.50
CA SER A 169 -22.44 -9.10 12.92
C SER A 169 -22.39 -8.60 14.36
N ASP A 170 -21.34 -8.91 15.11
CA ASP A 170 -21.14 -8.49 16.49
C ASP A 170 -20.09 -7.38 16.55
N THR A 171 -20.41 -6.25 17.20
CA THR A 171 -19.56 -5.07 17.33
C THR A 171 -18.22 -5.35 18.02
N SER A 172 -18.17 -6.35 18.90
CA SER A 172 -16.94 -6.72 19.61
C SER A 172 -15.98 -7.56 18.79
N THR A 173 -16.48 -8.32 17.79
CA THR A 173 -15.68 -9.29 17.00
C THR A 173 -15.44 -8.86 15.58
N VAL A 174 -16.24 -7.95 15.03
CA VAL A 174 -16.14 -7.53 13.61
C VAL A 174 -14.78 -6.92 13.27
N PHE A 175 -14.25 -6.06 14.14
CA PHE A 175 -12.95 -5.44 13.90
C PHE A 175 -11.81 -6.46 13.85
N PRO A 176 -11.59 -7.31 14.86
CA PRO A 176 -10.54 -8.34 14.78
C PRO A 176 -10.78 -9.35 13.65
N ALA A 177 -12.03 -9.68 13.31
CA ALA A 177 -12.34 -10.54 12.18
C ALA A 177 -11.91 -9.90 10.84
N ALA A 178 -12.22 -8.63 10.65
CA ALA A 178 -11.79 -7.88 9.47
C ALA A 178 -10.25 -7.78 9.39
N VAL A 179 -9.59 -7.52 10.52
CA VAL A 179 -8.12 -7.49 10.62
C VAL A 179 -7.51 -8.83 10.17
N VAL A 180 -8.00 -9.95 10.67
CA VAL A 180 -7.48 -11.28 10.27
C VAL A 180 -7.67 -11.54 8.78
N ALA A 181 -8.79 -11.12 8.22
CA ALA A 181 -9.06 -11.28 6.78
C ALA A 181 -8.07 -10.49 5.91
N ASP A 182 -7.76 -9.24 6.29
CA ASP A 182 -6.82 -8.43 5.52
C ASP A 182 -5.35 -8.81 5.78
N LEU A 183 -5.00 -9.25 6.99
CA LEU A 183 -3.66 -9.78 7.29
C LEU A 183 -3.29 -10.96 6.39
N TRP A 184 -4.23 -11.87 6.12
CA TRP A 184 -4.00 -13.00 5.24
C TRP A 184 -3.53 -12.57 3.85
N ARG A 185 -4.07 -11.48 3.33
CA ARG A 185 -3.71 -10.89 2.03
C ARG A 185 -2.51 -9.95 2.11
N GLY A 186 -2.40 -9.19 3.20
CA GLY A 186 -1.45 -8.09 3.34
C GLY A 186 -0.04 -8.50 3.77
N VAL A 187 0.09 -9.50 4.64
CA VAL A 187 1.38 -9.99 5.16
C VAL A 187 2.37 -10.36 4.06
N PRO A 188 1.97 -11.07 2.96
CA PRO A 188 2.89 -11.41 1.88
C PRO A 188 3.53 -10.20 1.20
N PHE A 189 2.85 -9.05 1.12
CA PHE A 189 3.41 -7.84 0.54
C PHE A 189 4.71 -7.41 1.23
N PHE A 190 4.68 -7.28 2.56
CA PHE A 190 5.87 -6.96 3.33
C PHE A 190 6.92 -8.08 3.22
N ALA A 191 6.50 -9.33 3.28
CA ALA A 191 7.41 -10.45 3.20
C ALA A 191 8.18 -10.50 1.88
N ILE A 192 7.55 -10.19 0.74
CA ILE A 192 8.19 -10.13 -0.58
C ILE A 192 9.24 -9.01 -0.62
N LEU A 193 8.88 -7.79 -0.21
CA LEU A 193 9.78 -6.64 -0.27
C LEU A 193 10.95 -6.78 0.69
N ILE A 194 10.69 -7.18 1.92
CA ILE A 194 11.73 -7.42 2.92
C ILE A 194 12.64 -8.58 2.51
N LEU A 195 12.08 -9.65 1.94
CA LEU A 195 12.90 -10.78 1.46
C LEU A 195 13.82 -10.35 0.31
N ALA A 196 13.36 -9.50 -0.60
CA ALA A 196 14.19 -9.01 -1.69
C ALA A 196 15.40 -8.22 -1.17
N ASP A 197 15.18 -7.38 -0.16
CA ASP A 197 16.24 -6.58 0.45
C ASP A 197 17.17 -7.46 1.34
N LEU A 198 16.64 -8.43 2.09
CA LEU A 198 17.43 -9.40 2.85
C LEU A 198 18.44 -10.17 1.96
N GLN A 199 18.08 -10.42 0.69
CA GLN A 199 18.97 -11.13 -0.23
C GLN A 199 20.11 -10.27 -0.77
N SER A 200 20.06 -8.95 -0.56
CA SER A 200 21.12 -8.02 -0.92
C SER A 200 22.22 -7.91 0.14
N VAL A 201 21.96 -8.37 1.37
CA VAL A 201 22.94 -8.34 2.45
C VAL A 201 24.08 -9.33 2.15
N SER A 202 25.33 -8.85 2.19
CA SER A 202 26.49 -9.73 1.97
C SER A 202 26.60 -10.79 3.07
N LYS A 203 26.85 -12.02 2.66
CA LYS A 203 27.12 -13.14 3.60
C LYS A 203 28.36 -12.90 4.42
N ASP A 204 29.36 -12.22 3.85
CA ASP A 204 30.62 -11.93 4.54
C ASP A 204 30.42 -11.13 5.82
N LEU A 205 29.37 -10.26 5.88
CA LEU A 205 29.03 -9.51 7.09
C LEU A 205 28.57 -10.45 8.23
N TYR A 206 27.80 -11.47 7.89
CA TYR A 206 27.34 -12.44 8.89
C TYR A 206 28.49 -13.38 9.33
N GLU A 207 29.33 -13.83 8.40
CA GLU A 207 30.50 -14.67 8.67
C GLU A 207 31.51 -13.92 9.56
N ALA A 208 31.81 -12.64 9.27
CA ALA A 208 32.67 -11.81 10.13
C ALA A 208 32.09 -11.66 11.53
N ALA A 209 30.78 -11.41 11.65
CA ALA A 209 30.11 -11.28 12.94
C ALA A 209 30.10 -12.59 13.73
N GLU A 210 30.04 -13.75 13.05
CA GLU A 210 30.16 -15.06 13.70
C GLU A 210 31.57 -15.29 14.27
N VAL A 211 32.61 -14.88 13.54
CA VAL A 211 34.01 -14.93 14.02
C VAL A 211 34.20 -14.03 15.25
N ASP A 212 33.52 -12.85 15.27
CA ASP A 212 33.49 -11.95 16.43
C ASP A 212 32.61 -12.43 17.59
N GLY A 213 32.00 -13.62 17.49
CA GLY A 213 31.14 -14.22 18.52
C GLY A 213 29.77 -13.59 18.66
N ALA A 214 29.27 -12.88 17.63
CA ALA A 214 27.94 -12.31 17.65
C ALA A 214 26.85 -13.36 17.51
N SER A 215 25.92 -13.43 18.47
CA SER A 215 24.74 -14.28 18.39
C SER A 215 23.80 -13.85 17.25
N ARG A 216 22.92 -14.74 16.78
CA ARG A 216 21.93 -14.46 15.73
C ARG A 216 21.02 -13.26 16.07
N ILE A 217 20.67 -13.08 17.34
CA ILE A 217 19.89 -11.93 17.81
C ILE A 217 20.70 -10.63 17.65
N LYS A 218 22.00 -10.67 17.99
CA LYS A 218 22.89 -9.51 17.84
C LYS A 218 23.10 -9.16 16.36
N GLN A 219 23.27 -10.16 15.49
CA GLN A 219 23.35 -9.99 14.04
C GLN A 219 22.05 -9.37 13.48
N PHE A 220 20.88 -9.82 13.94
CA PHE A 220 19.59 -9.24 13.54
C PHE A 220 19.51 -7.75 13.84
N TRP A 221 19.82 -7.34 15.07
CA TRP A 221 19.68 -5.93 15.48
C TRP A 221 20.76 -5.00 14.91
N HIS A 222 21.97 -5.50 14.61
CA HIS A 222 23.10 -4.65 14.23
C HIS A 222 23.47 -4.77 12.73
N ILE A 223 23.03 -5.81 12.04
CA ILE A 223 23.31 -6.02 10.61
C ILE A 223 21.98 -6.00 9.84
N THR A 224 21.08 -6.94 10.17
CA THR A 224 19.89 -7.17 9.38
C THR A 224 18.91 -6.00 9.44
N LEU A 225 18.48 -5.59 10.63
CA LEU A 225 17.46 -4.57 10.79
C LEU A 225 17.92 -3.16 10.31
N PRO A 226 19.16 -2.71 10.57
CA PRO A 226 19.66 -1.46 10.00
C PRO A 226 19.71 -1.47 8.47
N HIS A 227 20.11 -2.60 7.86
CA HIS A 227 20.10 -2.75 6.41
C HIS A 227 18.70 -2.66 5.81
N LEU A 228 17.70 -3.25 6.47
CA LEU A 228 16.30 -3.25 6.01
C LEU A 228 15.57 -1.92 6.25
N LYS A 229 16.18 -0.95 6.91
CA LYS A 229 15.52 0.30 7.32
C LYS A 229 14.79 0.99 6.18
N ASP A 230 15.46 1.20 5.05
CA ASP A 230 14.88 1.93 3.91
C ASP A 230 13.75 1.13 3.23
N ALA A 231 13.91 -0.18 3.10
CA ALA A 231 12.86 -1.06 2.60
C ALA A 231 11.63 -1.07 3.52
N ILE A 232 11.83 -1.11 4.84
CA ILE A 232 10.75 -1.06 5.84
C ILE A 232 10.04 0.31 5.74
N VAL A 233 10.78 1.41 5.72
CA VAL A 233 10.21 2.76 5.64
C VAL A 233 9.38 2.92 4.38
N LEU A 234 9.92 2.54 3.23
CA LEU A 234 9.22 2.69 1.95
C LEU A 234 7.99 1.77 1.86
N SER A 235 8.14 0.50 2.24
CA SER A 235 7.02 -0.46 2.21
C SER A 235 5.91 -0.08 3.17
N THR A 236 6.25 0.41 4.36
CA THR A 236 5.28 0.90 5.35
C THR A 236 4.50 2.10 4.83
N LEU A 237 5.18 3.07 4.20
CA LEU A 237 4.52 4.23 3.60
C LEU A 237 3.55 3.83 2.48
N LEU A 238 4.02 3.01 1.54
CA LEU A 238 3.20 2.52 0.43
C LEU A 238 1.98 1.76 0.95
N ARG A 239 2.20 0.88 1.93
CA ARG A 239 1.11 0.09 2.50
C ARG A 239 0.12 0.96 3.27
N ALA A 240 0.58 1.94 4.04
CA ALA A 240 -0.29 2.85 4.77
C ALA A 240 -1.22 3.65 3.82
N VAL A 241 -0.67 4.15 2.72
CA VAL A 241 -1.47 4.84 1.69
C VAL A 241 -2.47 3.89 1.03
N TRP A 242 -2.08 2.67 0.70
CA TRP A 242 -2.97 1.68 0.11
C TRP A 242 -4.05 1.23 1.09
N GLU A 243 -3.69 1.00 2.35
CA GLU A 243 -4.61 0.54 3.37
C GLU A 243 -5.65 1.60 3.73
N PHE A 244 -5.23 2.86 3.78
CA PHE A 244 -6.16 3.97 3.96
C PHE A 244 -7.19 4.02 2.83
N ASN A 245 -6.79 3.80 1.57
CA ASN A 245 -7.68 3.86 0.41
C ASN A 245 -8.40 2.53 0.10
N ASN A 246 -8.23 1.49 0.95
CA ASN A 246 -8.82 0.18 0.71
C ASN A 246 -10.31 0.16 1.08
N VAL A 247 -11.17 0.34 0.08
CA VAL A 247 -12.63 0.27 0.24
C VAL A 247 -13.12 -1.17 0.02
N ASP A 248 -12.54 -1.90 -0.95
CA ASP A 248 -13.06 -3.16 -1.47
C ASP A 248 -13.30 -4.22 -0.39
N LEU A 249 -12.36 -4.37 0.53
CA LEU A 249 -12.41 -5.41 1.55
C LEU A 249 -13.54 -5.13 2.54
N LEU A 250 -13.56 -3.97 3.17
CA LEU A 250 -14.55 -3.64 4.20
C LEU A 250 -15.95 -3.47 3.61
N TYR A 251 -16.07 -2.89 2.41
CA TYR A 251 -17.34 -2.78 1.71
C TYR A 251 -17.96 -4.16 1.46
N THR A 252 -17.17 -5.12 0.93
CA THR A 252 -17.67 -6.47 0.60
C THR A 252 -17.85 -7.34 1.84
N LEU A 253 -16.98 -7.20 2.86
CA LEU A 253 -16.98 -8.05 4.05
C LEU A 253 -18.14 -7.70 5.00
N THR A 254 -18.34 -6.40 5.26
CA THR A 254 -19.25 -5.90 6.30
C THR A 254 -20.18 -4.78 5.84
N GLY A 255 -19.89 -4.14 4.68
CA GLY A 255 -20.62 -2.94 4.26
C GLY A 255 -20.44 -1.75 5.22
N GLY A 256 -19.39 -1.76 6.07
CA GLY A 256 -19.16 -0.77 7.11
C GLY A 256 -19.84 -1.11 8.46
N GLY A 257 -20.67 -2.18 8.51
CA GLY A 257 -21.38 -2.60 9.72
C GLY A 257 -20.59 -3.51 10.66
N PRO A 258 -21.23 -3.96 11.76
CA PRO A 258 -22.49 -3.49 12.31
C PRO A 258 -22.39 -2.06 12.85
N ALA A 259 -23.50 -1.33 12.84
CA ALA A 259 -23.62 0.02 13.42
C ALA A 259 -22.53 1.05 13.03
N GLY A 260 -21.89 0.88 11.85
CA GLY A 260 -20.79 1.77 11.40
C GLY A 260 -19.40 1.40 11.93
N GLU A 261 -19.26 0.37 12.75
CA GLU A 261 -18.01 0.00 13.45
C GLU A 261 -16.83 -0.38 12.53
N THR A 262 -17.08 -0.57 11.24
CA THR A 262 -16.04 -0.85 10.23
C THR A 262 -16.07 0.15 9.06
N THR A 263 -16.69 1.31 9.28
CA THR A 263 -16.75 2.36 8.25
C THR A 263 -15.48 3.20 8.28
N THR A 264 -14.63 3.02 7.30
CA THR A 264 -13.47 3.93 7.05
C THR A 264 -13.91 5.19 6.34
N LEU A 265 -13.10 6.26 6.40
CA LEU A 265 -13.38 7.50 5.67
C LEU A 265 -13.53 7.27 4.15
N PRO A 266 -12.68 6.48 3.46
CA PRO A 266 -12.90 6.14 2.06
C PRO A 266 -14.19 5.36 1.80
N LEU A 267 -14.60 4.48 2.70
CA LEU A 267 -15.89 3.79 2.59
C LEU A 267 -17.06 4.78 2.77
N TYR A 268 -16.95 5.70 3.71
CA TYR A 268 -17.93 6.77 3.88
C TYR A 268 -18.02 7.67 2.64
N ILE A 269 -16.89 8.03 2.03
CA ILE A 269 -16.84 8.78 0.76
C ILE A 269 -17.54 8.01 -0.36
N ALA A 270 -17.29 6.69 -0.47
CA ALA A 270 -17.94 5.85 -1.46
C ALA A 270 -19.46 5.82 -1.28
N ASN A 271 -19.96 5.61 -0.07
CA ASN A 271 -21.38 5.61 0.24
C ASN A 271 -22.02 6.99 -0.03
N THR A 272 -21.33 8.09 0.31
CA THR A 272 -21.79 9.45 0.04
C THR A 272 -21.90 9.76 -1.46
N SER A 273 -20.94 9.26 -2.26
CA SER A 273 -20.96 9.47 -3.71
C SER A 273 -21.92 8.54 -4.45
N VAL A 274 -21.89 7.25 -4.14
CA VAL A 274 -22.63 6.22 -4.88
C VAL A 274 -24.08 6.11 -4.40
N ASP A 275 -24.29 5.99 -3.08
CA ASP A 275 -25.63 5.73 -2.51
C ASP A 275 -26.41 7.03 -2.33
N ALA A 276 -25.79 8.08 -1.77
CA ALA A 276 -26.45 9.38 -1.56
C ALA A 276 -26.37 10.30 -2.80
N HIS A 277 -25.60 9.96 -3.82
CA HIS A 277 -25.39 10.73 -5.04
C HIS A 277 -24.89 12.17 -4.78
N ASN A 278 -24.25 12.41 -3.62
CA ASN A 278 -23.73 13.71 -3.23
C ASN A 278 -22.26 13.84 -3.61
N PHE A 279 -22.00 14.07 -4.90
CA PHE A 279 -20.64 14.14 -5.44
C PHE A 279 -19.88 15.39 -4.96
N GLY A 280 -20.58 16.50 -4.68
CA GLY A 280 -19.96 17.73 -4.15
C GLY A 280 -19.33 17.45 -2.78
N TYR A 281 -20.13 16.95 -1.85
CA TYR A 281 -19.66 16.64 -0.50
C TYR A 281 -18.62 15.51 -0.49
N ALA A 282 -18.85 14.43 -1.24
CA ALA A 282 -17.87 13.33 -1.38
C ALA A 282 -16.52 13.83 -1.93
N SER A 283 -16.52 14.78 -2.87
CA SER A 283 -15.31 15.41 -3.38
C SER A 283 -14.60 16.26 -2.34
N ALA A 284 -15.33 16.97 -1.48
CA ALA A 284 -14.74 17.70 -0.36
C ALA A 284 -14.07 16.76 0.65
N LEU A 285 -14.76 15.69 1.05
CA LEU A 285 -14.18 14.64 1.92
C LEU A 285 -12.92 14.00 1.30
N THR A 286 -12.95 13.71 -0.02
CA THR A 286 -11.78 13.19 -0.76
C THR A 286 -10.62 14.18 -0.76
N THR A 287 -10.90 15.47 -0.93
CA THR A 287 -9.89 16.55 -0.88
C THR A 287 -9.24 16.60 0.51
N VAL A 288 -10.04 16.54 1.58
CA VAL A 288 -9.53 16.50 2.96
C VAL A 288 -8.68 15.26 3.20
N ALA A 289 -9.17 14.08 2.79
CA ALA A 289 -8.43 12.82 2.90
C ALA A 289 -7.07 12.89 2.18
N PHE A 290 -7.04 13.45 0.96
CA PHE A 290 -5.80 13.67 0.21
C PHE A 290 -4.80 14.56 0.96
N VAL A 291 -5.27 15.70 1.50
CA VAL A 291 -4.41 16.61 2.27
C VAL A 291 -3.85 15.95 3.53
N ILE A 292 -4.68 15.19 4.25
CA ILE A 292 -4.25 14.44 5.45
C ILE A 292 -3.18 13.41 5.06
N LEU A 293 -3.42 12.60 4.03
CA LEU A 293 -2.47 11.59 3.58
C LEU A 293 -1.14 12.21 3.12
N LEU A 294 -1.21 13.30 2.36
CA LEU A 294 -0.02 14.03 1.91
C LEU A 294 0.79 14.55 3.10
N PHE A 295 0.12 15.17 4.07
CA PHE A 295 0.76 15.69 5.29
C PHE A 295 1.39 14.55 6.10
N CYS A 296 0.65 13.49 6.39
CA CYS A 296 1.15 12.33 7.14
C CYS A 296 2.33 11.67 6.43
N SER A 297 2.27 11.52 5.10
CA SER A 297 3.37 10.96 4.30
C SER A 297 4.63 11.81 4.36
N MET A 298 4.50 13.13 4.25
CA MET A 298 5.63 14.06 4.37
C MET A 298 6.25 14.02 5.78
N VAL A 299 5.44 14.01 6.82
CA VAL A 299 5.90 13.91 8.21
C VAL A 299 6.62 12.59 8.43
N TYR A 300 6.03 11.48 7.97
CA TYR A 300 6.63 10.15 8.09
C TYR A 300 8.01 10.06 7.42
N LEU A 301 8.14 10.54 6.17
CA LEU A 301 9.42 10.54 5.45
C LEU A 301 10.48 11.42 6.13
N ARG A 302 10.08 12.57 6.68
CA ARG A 302 11.01 13.43 7.42
C ARG A 302 11.48 12.78 8.73
N LEU A 303 10.58 12.16 9.48
CA LEU A 303 10.90 11.52 10.76
C LEU A 303 11.76 10.26 10.57
N SER A 304 11.51 9.48 9.52
CA SER A 304 12.26 8.27 9.21
C SER A 304 13.68 8.53 8.70
N LYS A 305 14.01 9.78 8.36
CA LYS A 305 15.28 10.17 7.70
C LYS A 305 15.59 9.32 6.46
N PHE A 306 14.54 8.99 5.69
CA PHE A 306 14.66 8.21 4.47
C PHE A 306 15.58 8.90 3.46
N GLY A 307 16.54 8.16 2.90
CA GLY A 307 17.52 8.68 1.92
C GLY A 307 18.56 9.66 2.51
N GLY A 308 18.62 9.82 3.84
CA GLY A 308 19.72 10.52 4.49
C GLY A 308 20.93 9.63 4.54
N GLU A 309 21.98 9.97 3.79
CA GLU A 309 23.30 9.39 3.99
C GLU A 309 23.70 9.62 5.46
N ASP A 310 23.90 8.54 6.20
CA ASP A 310 24.57 8.62 7.50
C ASP A 310 26.00 9.12 7.22
N LYS A 311 26.19 10.42 7.34
CA LYS A 311 27.52 11.07 7.33
C LYS A 311 28.20 10.83 8.65
#